data_1bdada36b7ecd450c7635e20e866dd82
#
_entry.id   1bdada36b7ecd450c7635e20e866dd82
#
_cell.length_a   1.000
_cell.length_b   1.000
_cell.length_c   1.000
_cell.angle_alpha   90.00
_cell.angle_beta   90.00
_cell.angle_gamma   90.00
#
_symmetry.space_group_name_H-M   'P 1'
#
loop_
_entity.id
_entity.type
_entity.pdbx_description
1 polymer ?
#
loop_
_entity_poly.entity_id
_entity_poly.type
_entity_poly.pdbx_seq_one_letter_code
_entity_poly.pdbx_strand_id
1 'polypeptide(L)'
;MLSDLEIAQAATLKPILEIAQSIGLDASDLEPYGWYKAKVHLDVAERLQDKPNAKYIDVTAITPTPLGEGKTTTTVGLSQALGGELGKKVFTCIRQPSMGPTFGI
;
A
#
# COMPACT_ATOMS: atom_id res chain seq x y z
N MET A 1 14.75 -21.62 -0.21
CA MET A 1 13.78 -20.52 -0.33
C MET A 1 13.76 -19.83 1.03
N LEU A 2 13.88 -18.50 1.07
CA LEU A 2 13.85 -17.76 2.33
C LEU A 2 12.44 -17.83 2.94
N SER A 3 12.36 -17.87 4.27
CA SER A 3 11.09 -17.74 4.99
C SER A 3 10.58 -16.29 4.93
N ASP A 4 9.28 -16.10 5.17
CA ASP A 4 8.67 -14.76 5.21
C ASP A 4 9.36 -13.83 6.21
N LEU A 5 9.79 -14.37 7.35
CA LEU A 5 10.53 -13.63 8.37
C LEU A 5 11.90 -13.18 7.87
N GLU A 6 12.65 -14.05 7.22
CA GLU A 6 13.96 -13.71 6.65
C GLU A 6 13.85 -12.65 5.56
N ILE A 7 12.82 -12.72 4.71
CA ILE A 7 12.54 -11.71 3.69
C ILE A 7 12.21 -10.36 4.35
N ALA A 8 11.37 -10.36 5.36
CA ALA A 8 11.00 -9.15 6.07
C ALA A 8 12.18 -8.50 6.80
N GLN A 9 13.04 -9.30 7.43
CA GLN A 9 14.22 -8.81 8.14
C GLN A 9 15.32 -8.30 7.20
N ALA A 10 15.42 -8.83 6.00
CA ALA A 10 16.39 -8.39 4.99
C ALA A 10 15.93 -7.09 4.27
N ALA A 11 14.68 -6.69 4.41
CA ALA A 11 14.15 -5.50 3.74
C ALA A 11 14.75 -4.20 4.33
N THR A 12 15.19 -3.31 3.46
CA THR A 12 15.62 -1.95 3.84
C THR A 12 14.47 -0.98 3.66
N LEU A 13 13.99 -0.42 4.77
CA LEU A 13 12.91 0.55 4.74
C LEU A 13 13.42 1.92 4.28
N LYS A 14 12.68 2.58 3.39
CA LYS A 14 12.92 3.97 3.00
C LYS A 14 12.10 4.90 3.90
N PRO A 15 12.63 6.08 4.24
CA PRO A 15 11.85 7.10 4.94
C PRO A 15 10.57 7.45 4.18
N ILE A 16 9.46 7.64 4.90
CA ILE A 16 8.17 7.93 4.26
C ILE A 16 8.17 9.24 3.45
N LEU A 17 8.96 10.21 3.86
CA LEU A 17 9.12 11.48 3.12
C LEU A 17 9.76 11.26 1.76
N GLU A 18 10.75 10.36 1.66
CA GLU A 18 11.37 10.01 0.39
C GLU A 18 10.36 9.33 -0.56
N ILE A 19 9.54 8.44 -0.02
CA ILE A 19 8.47 7.80 -0.78
C ILE A 19 7.46 8.85 -1.27
N ALA A 20 7.03 9.77 -0.40
CA ALA A 20 6.10 10.84 -0.75
C ALA A 20 6.64 11.72 -1.88
N GLN A 21 7.89 12.15 -1.79
CA GLN A 21 8.54 12.95 -2.83
C GLN A 21 8.59 12.20 -4.18
N SER A 22 8.81 10.89 -4.16
CA SER A 22 8.85 10.07 -5.38
C SER A 22 7.52 10.04 -6.15
N ILE A 23 6.43 10.35 -5.47
CA ILE A 23 5.07 10.43 -6.04
C ILE A 23 4.55 11.86 -6.20
N GLY A 24 5.38 12.86 -5.91
CA GLY A 24 5.07 14.28 -6.08
C GLY A 24 4.31 14.91 -4.92
N LEU A 25 4.43 14.36 -3.71
CA LEU A 25 3.93 14.96 -2.48
C LEU A 25 5.07 15.59 -1.71
N ASP A 26 4.80 16.73 -1.08
CA ASP A 26 5.73 17.44 -0.21
C ASP A 26 5.55 17.09 1.27
N ALA A 27 6.51 17.45 2.10
CA ALA A 27 6.41 17.23 3.53
C ALA A 27 5.20 17.93 4.17
N SER A 28 4.76 19.05 3.62
CA SER A 28 3.56 19.79 4.04
C SER A 28 2.25 19.08 3.72
N ASP A 29 2.27 18.09 2.83
CA ASP A 29 1.10 17.27 2.47
C ASP A 29 0.89 16.12 3.46
N LEU A 30 1.80 15.95 4.42
CA LEU A 30 1.86 14.78 5.27
C LEU A 30 1.81 15.12 6.77
N GLU A 31 1.14 14.27 7.51
CA GLU A 31 1.23 14.18 8.96
C GLU A 31 2.06 12.93 9.33
N PRO A 32 3.37 13.08 9.64
CA PRO A 32 4.24 11.93 9.86
C PRO A 32 4.01 11.28 11.23
N TYR A 33 4.08 9.96 11.25
CA TYR A 33 4.05 9.12 12.44
C TYR A 33 5.37 8.32 12.52
N GLY A 34 6.43 8.98 12.96
CA GLY A 34 7.78 8.45 12.91
C GLY A 34 8.38 8.49 11.50
N TRP A 35 9.36 7.63 11.23
CA TRP A 35 10.15 7.68 10.01
C TRP A 35 9.52 7.00 8.80
N TYR A 36 8.63 6.02 9.02
CA TYR A 36 8.20 5.07 7.99
C TYR A 36 6.70 5.08 7.74
N LYS A 37 5.97 5.99 8.37
CA LYS A 37 4.51 6.05 8.28
C LYS A 37 4.04 7.52 8.32
N ALA A 38 3.04 7.85 7.50
CA ALA A 38 2.39 9.15 7.52
C ALA A 38 0.93 9.03 7.09
N LYS A 39 0.12 10.02 7.47
CA LYS A 39 -1.17 10.29 6.83
C LYS A 39 -0.98 11.36 5.77
N VAL A 40 -1.81 11.33 4.74
CA VAL A 40 -1.88 12.37 3.71
C VAL A 40 -3.02 13.32 4.06
N HIS A 41 -2.79 14.63 4.01
CA HIS A 41 -3.82 15.63 4.24
C HIS A 41 -4.92 15.57 3.15
N LEU A 42 -6.17 15.82 3.53
CA LEU A 42 -7.30 15.68 2.62
C LEU A 42 -7.32 16.73 1.50
N ASP A 43 -6.77 17.90 1.73
CA ASP A 43 -6.64 18.98 0.75
C ASP A 43 -5.78 18.60 -0.47
N VAL A 44 -4.91 17.60 -0.33
CA VAL A 44 -4.19 17.01 -1.46
C VAL A 44 -5.17 16.47 -2.51
N ALA A 45 -6.28 15.85 -2.11
CA ALA A 45 -7.29 15.35 -3.03
C ALA A 45 -7.98 16.50 -3.80
N GLU A 46 -8.27 17.62 -3.12
CA GLU A 46 -8.84 18.80 -3.73
C GLU A 46 -7.87 19.43 -4.75
N ARG A 47 -6.59 19.54 -4.39
CA ARG A 47 -5.54 20.08 -5.26
C ARG A 47 -5.30 19.21 -6.52
N LEU A 48 -5.56 17.92 -6.43
CA LEU A 48 -5.35 16.97 -7.52
C LEU A 48 -6.61 16.65 -8.33
N GLN A 49 -7.76 17.24 -8.00
CA GLN A 49 -9.07 16.92 -8.62
C GLN A 49 -9.10 17.06 -10.15
N ASP A 50 -8.30 17.97 -10.69
CA ASP A 50 -8.25 18.22 -12.15
C ASP A 50 -7.24 17.28 -12.87
N LYS A 51 -6.54 16.44 -12.13
CA LYS A 51 -5.64 15.44 -12.71
C LYS A 51 -6.42 14.25 -13.26
N PRO A 52 -5.98 13.65 -14.37
CA PRO A 52 -6.64 12.46 -14.89
C PRO A 52 -6.50 11.30 -13.89
N ASN A 53 -7.59 10.57 -13.70
CA ASN A 53 -7.60 9.40 -12.84
C ASN A 53 -6.69 8.30 -13.41
N ALA A 54 -5.98 7.62 -12.53
CA ALA A 54 -5.26 6.39 -12.85
C ALA A 54 -6.23 5.23 -13.09
N LYS A 55 -5.73 4.13 -13.65
CA LYS A 55 -6.49 2.89 -13.75
C LYS A 55 -6.70 2.32 -12.35
N TYR A 56 -7.94 2.02 -12.01
CA TYR A 56 -8.32 1.42 -10.75
C TYR A 56 -8.54 -0.07 -10.93
N ILE A 57 -7.89 -0.89 -10.10
CA ILE A 57 -8.01 -2.35 -10.12
C ILE A 57 -8.52 -2.78 -8.75
N ASP A 58 -9.70 -3.36 -8.70
CA ASP A 58 -10.29 -3.90 -7.48
C ASP A 58 -10.03 -5.40 -7.36
N VAL A 59 -9.41 -5.79 -6.25
CA VAL A 59 -9.16 -7.21 -5.90
C VAL A 59 -10.11 -7.59 -4.77
N THR A 60 -11.13 -8.35 -5.11
CA THR A 60 -12.20 -8.73 -4.19
C THR A 60 -12.52 -10.22 -4.27
N ALA A 61 -13.46 -10.66 -3.48
CA ALA A 61 -14.01 -12.02 -3.51
C ALA A 61 -15.53 -12.01 -3.44
N ILE A 62 -16.17 -13.02 -3.99
CA ILE A 62 -17.62 -13.14 -4.03
C ILE A 62 -18.18 -13.33 -2.61
N THR A 63 -17.52 -14.18 -1.81
CA THR A 63 -17.90 -14.48 -0.43
C THR A 63 -16.69 -14.44 0.50
N PRO A 64 -16.81 -13.83 1.69
CA PRO A 64 -15.74 -13.94 2.68
C PRO A 64 -15.71 -15.35 3.28
N THR A 65 -14.50 -15.86 3.54
CA THR A 65 -14.29 -17.12 4.25
C THR A 65 -13.44 -16.90 5.50
N PRO A 66 -13.63 -17.71 6.56
CA PRO A 66 -12.82 -17.59 7.78
C PRO A 66 -11.31 -17.82 7.55
N LEU A 67 -10.96 -18.62 6.56
CA LEU A 67 -9.56 -19.00 6.27
C LEU A 67 -8.86 -18.04 5.30
N GLY A 68 -9.56 -17.02 4.80
CA GLY A 68 -9.05 -16.12 3.78
C GLY A 68 -9.08 -16.72 2.37
N GLU A 69 -9.04 -15.84 1.35
CA GLU A 69 -9.19 -16.21 -0.06
C GLU A 69 -8.01 -15.70 -0.91
N GLY A 70 -6.95 -15.25 -0.28
CA GLY A 70 -5.77 -14.75 -0.97
C GLY A 70 -5.90 -13.34 -1.57
N LYS A 71 -6.93 -12.56 -1.21
CA LYS A 71 -7.11 -11.19 -1.71
C LYS A 71 -5.88 -10.32 -1.49
N THR A 72 -5.38 -10.28 -0.26
CA THR A 72 -4.20 -9.49 0.09
C THR A 72 -2.96 -9.98 -0.64
N THR A 73 -2.74 -11.29 -0.68
CA THR A 73 -1.61 -11.91 -1.40
C THR A 73 -1.65 -11.56 -2.88
N THR A 74 -2.83 -11.64 -3.51
CA THR A 74 -3.02 -11.27 -4.92
C THR A 74 -2.75 -9.77 -5.14
N THR A 75 -3.25 -8.91 -4.25
CA THR A 75 -3.03 -7.45 -4.34
C THR A 75 -1.54 -7.11 -4.26
N VAL A 76 -0.83 -7.70 -3.30
CA VAL A 76 0.61 -7.47 -3.13
C VAL A 76 1.40 -8.02 -4.32
N GLY A 77 1.12 -9.24 -4.75
CA GLY A 77 1.78 -9.87 -5.89
C GLY A 77 1.57 -9.09 -7.19
N LEU A 78 0.34 -8.64 -7.45
CA LEU A 78 0.03 -7.81 -8.61
C LEU A 78 0.77 -6.46 -8.56
N SER A 79 0.82 -5.84 -7.39
CA SER A 79 1.55 -4.57 -7.20
C SER A 79 3.04 -4.72 -7.43
N GLN A 80 3.64 -5.80 -6.94
CA GLN A 80 5.06 -6.11 -7.17
C GLN A 80 5.34 -6.39 -8.66
N ALA A 81 4.49 -7.15 -9.31
CA ALA A 81 4.63 -7.43 -10.76
C ALA A 81 4.53 -6.14 -11.59
N LEU A 82 3.56 -5.30 -11.32
CA LEU A 82 3.38 -4.05 -12.05
C LEU A 82 4.49 -3.04 -11.75
N GLY A 83 4.86 -2.87 -10.48
CA GLY A 83 5.85 -1.90 -10.04
C GLY A 83 7.28 -2.37 -10.22
N GLY A 84 7.60 -3.57 -9.75
CA GLY A 84 8.95 -4.12 -9.77
C GLY A 84 9.38 -4.64 -11.12
N GLU A 85 8.54 -5.48 -11.77
CA GLU A 85 8.91 -6.13 -13.02
C GLU A 85 8.60 -5.28 -14.26
N LEU A 86 7.43 -4.62 -14.27
CA LEU A 86 6.99 -3.85 -15.44
C LEU A 86 7.27 -2.34 -15.31
N GLY A 87 7.90 -1.89 -14.24
CA GLY A 87 8.30 -0.50 -14.03
C GLY A 87 7.14 0.51 -14.05
N LYS A 88 5.91 0.08 -13.71
CA LYS A 88 4.76 0.98 -13.67
C LYS A 88 4.69 1.71 -12.34
N LYS A 89 4.14 2.92 -12.34
CA LYS A 89 3.79 3.62 -11.10
C LYS A 89 2.54 2.97 -10.50
N VAL A 90 2.67 2.38 -9.33
CA VAL A 90 1.59 1.64 -8.67
C VAL A 90 1.37 2.18 -7.27
N PHE A 91 0.11 2.42 -6.95
CA PHE A 91 -0.35 2.65 -5.59
C PHE A 91 -1.06 1.38 -5.10
N THR A 92 -0.62 0.84 -3.98
CA THR A 92 -1.21 -0.36 -3.40
C THR A 92 -2.04 0.03 -2.19
N CYS A 93 -3.35 -0.22 -2.27
CA CYS A 93 -4.27 -0.01 -1.17
C CYS A 93 -4.66 -1.35 -0.58
N ILE A 94 -4.38 -1.54 0.70
CA ILE A 94 -4.72 -2.77 1.41
C ILE A 94 -5.70 -2.42 2.52
N ARG A 95 -6.76 -3.22 2.66
CA ARG A 95 -7.68 -3.10 3.76
C ARG A 95 -6.96 -3.42 5.08
N GLN A 96 -7.16 -2.59 6.07
CA GLN A 96 -6.66 -2.84 7.42
C GLN A 96 -7.23 -4.16 7.95
N PRO A 97 -6.40 -5.05 8.53
CA PRO A 97 -6.88 -6.28 9.14
C PRO A 97 -7.88 -6.01 10.24
N SER A 98 -8.91 -6.86 10.36
CA SER A 98 -9.85 -6.76 11.47
C SER A 98 -9.17 -7.12 12.79
N MET A 99 -9.62 -6.47 13.87
CA MET A 99 -9.25 -6.79 15.24
C MET A 99 -10.38 -7.60 15.86
N GLY A 100 -10.40 -8.90 15.57
CA GLY A 100 -11.26 -9.85 16.24
C GLY A 100 -10.64 -10.36 17.54
N PRO A 101 -11.12 -11.48 18.11
CA PRO A 101 -10.46 -12.09 19.27
C PRO A 101 -9.01 -12.49 18.97
N THR A 102 -8.69 -12.74 17.70
CA THR A 102 -7.32 -12.93 17.21
C THR A 102 -7.07 -12.00 16.04
N PHE A 103 -5.87 -11.40 15.99
CA PHE A 103 -5.51 -10.47 14.91
C PHE A 103 -5.66 -11.14 13.53
N GLY A 104 -6.40 -10.49 12.63
CA GLY A 104 -6.61 -10.97 11.27
C GLY A 104 -7.74 -12.00 11.10
N ILE A 105 -8.53 -12.26 12.14
CA ILE A 105 -9.67 -13.18 12.12
C ILE A 105 -10.96 -12.42 12.44
#